data_eadc2ac92ed43458beddf83373fae6b9
#
_entry.id   eadc2ac92ed43458beddf83373fae6b9
#
_cell.length_a   1.000
_cell.length_b   1.000
_cell.length_c   1.000
_cell.angle_alpha   90.00
_cell.angle_beta   90.00
_cell.angle_gamma   90.00
#
_symmetry.space_group_name_H-M   'P 1'
#
loop_
_entity.id
_entity.type
_entity.pdbx_description
1 polymer ?
#
loop_
_entity_poly.entity_id
_entity_poly.type
_entity_poly.pdbx_seq_one_letter_code
_entity_poly.pdbx_strand_id
1 'polypeptide(L)'
;MAIGETDDPNAIIESYEAAAAITKGDPVYLSADNKVSSAAAAQDCIGIAVGGVASGEQCPVLVSGRVKVKAGGAITRGKAVYAADSSKRVLQLTDQAVNEAGSGSYTVYYNRRIGTALETTSAADDLLFIQL
;
A
#
# COMPACT_ATOMS: atom_id res chain seq x y z
N MET A 1 2.63 -17.40 4.73
CA MET A 1 2.52 -16.87 3.37
C MET A 1 3.49 -15.71 3.21
N ALA A 2 4.17 -15.62 2.09
CA ALA A 2 5.19 -14.62 1.85
C ALA A 2 4.58 -13.26 1.43
N ILE A 3 5.40 -12.21 1.46
CA ILE A 3 5.00 -10.87 1.01
C ILE A 3 4.49 -10.90 -0.44
N GLY A 4 3.44 -10.15 -0.74
CA GLY A 4 2.84 -10.06 -2.07
C GLY A 4 2.03 -11.29 -2.47
N GLU A 5 1.80 -12.23 -1.59
CA GLU A 5 0.96 -13.40 -1.84
C GLU A 5 -0.47 -13.18 -1.34
N THR A 6 -1.42 -13.86 -1.98
CA THR A 6 -2.82 -13.84 -1.59
C THR A 6 -3.36 -15.26 -1.49
N ASP A 7 -4.26 -15.47 -0.52
CA ASP A 7 -5.06 -16.69 -0.40
C ASP A 7 -6.53 -16.44 -0.78
N ASP A 8 -6.83 -15.26 -1.32
CA ASP A 8 -8.18 -14.85 -1.65
C ASP A 8 -8.56 -15.29 -3.06
N PRO A 9 -9.50 -16.25 -3.23
CA PRO A 9 -9.91 -16.71 -4.55
C PRO A 9 -10.69 -15.66 -5.36
N ASN A 10 -11.15 -14.60 -4.70
CA ASN A 10 -11.89 -13.50 -5.33
C ASN A 10 -11.03 -12.25 -5.55
N ALA A 11 -9.73 -12.35 -5.37
CA ALA A 11 -8.83 -11.22 -5.59
C ALA A 11 -8.88 -10.77 -7.05
N ILE A 12 -8.90 -9.45 -7.25
CA ILE A 12 -8.85 -8.85 -8.59
C ILE A 12 -7.42 -8.37 -8.82
N ILE A 13 -6.79 -8.93 -9.86
CA ILE A 13 -5.43 -8.58 -10.25
C ILE A 13 -5.50 -7.99 -11.65
N GLU A 14 -4.95 -6.79 -11.81
CA GLU A 14 -4.87 -6.10 -13.09
C GLU A 14 -3.42 -5.89 -13.48
N SER A 15 -3.18 -5.77 -14.79
CA SER A 15 -1.83 -5.61 -15.33
C SER A 15 -1.58 -4.17 -15.73
N TYR A 16 -0.46 -3.61 -15.24
CA TYR A 16 -0.01 -2.27 -15.59
C TYR A 16 1.45 -2.30 -16.03
N GLU A 17 1.82 -1.44 -16.97
CA GLU A 17 3.22 -1.30 -17.35
C GLU A 17 4.03 -0.69 -16.20
N ALA A 18 5.16 -1.30 -15.87
CA ALA A 18 6.06 -0.77 -14.84
C ALA A 18 6.92 0.35 -15.42
N ALA A 19 6.87 1.53 -14.80
CA ALA A 19 7.72 2.67 -15.19
C ALA A 19 9.14 2.53 -14.64
N ALA A 20 9.34 1.68 -13.64
CA ALA A 20 10.63 1.35 -13.03
C ALA A 20 10.55 -0.08 -12.48
N ALA A 21 11.68 -0.65 -12.06
CA ALA A 21 11.68 -1.98 -11.45
C ALA A 21 10.80 -2.02 -10.20
N ILE A 22 9.98 -3.06 -10.07
CA ILE A 22 9.04 -3.25 -8.97
C ILE A 22 9.33 -4.61 -8.33
N THR A 23 9.31 -4.66 -7.01
CA THR A 23 9.48 -5.90 -6.24
C THR A 23 8.12 -6.41 -5.76
N LYS A 24 7.94 -7.72 -5.76
CA LYS A 24 6.73 -8.36 -5.23
C LYS A 24 6.44 -7.90 -3.81
N GLY A 25 5.21 -7.46 -3.57
CA GLY A 25 4.78 -6.94 -2.27
C GLY A 25 4.84 -5.43 -2.13
N ASP A 26 5.40 -4.72 -3.11
CA ASP A 26 5.47 -3.26 -3.07
C ASP A 26 4.09 -2.63 -3.26
N PRO A 27 3.73 -1.63 -2.43
CA PRO A 27 2.63 -0.73 -2.79
C PRO A 27 3.00 0.03 -4.06
N VAL A 28 2.06 0.17 -4.98
CA VAL A 28 2.31 0.85 -6.27
C VAL A 28 1.33 1.99 -6.49
N TYR A 29 1.81 3.03 -7.16
CA TYR A 29 1.03 4.20 -7.55
C TYR A 29 1.19 4.49 -9.03
N LEU A 30 0.28 5.27 -9.59
CA LEU A 30 0.36 5.69 -10.98
C LEU A 30 1.39 6.82 -11.11
N SER A 31 2.55 6.51 -11.65
CA SER A 31 3.62 7.48 -11.87
C SER A 31 3.55 8.17 -13.23
N ALA A 32 2.78 7.61 -14.15
CA ALA A 32 2.46 8.17 -15.46
C ALA A 32 1.13 7.56 -15.93
N ASP A 33 0.62 8.00 -17.07
CA ASP A 33 -0.63 7.47 -17.62
C ASP A 33 -0.52 5.96 -17.87
N ASN A 34 -1.34 5.19 -17.14
CA ASN A 34 -1.38 3.72 -17.21
C ASN A 34 -0.06 3.02 -16.84
N LYS A 35 0.85 3.71 -16.14
CA LYS A 35 2.12 3.15 -15.68
C LYS A 35 2.23 3.26 -14.16
N VAL A 36 2.85 2.25 -13.56
CA VAL A 36 2.99 2.15 -12.10
C VAL A 36 4.45 2.15 -11.69
N SER A 37 4.69 2.63 -10.47
CA SER A 37 5.97 2.56 -9.77
C SER A 37 5.74 2.21 -8.32
N SER A 38 6.77 1.67 -7.65
CA SER A 38 6.71 1.40 -6.22
C SER A 38 6.63 2.71 -5.44
N ALA A 39 5.72 2.79 -4.47
CA ALA A 39 5.60 3.93 -3.59
C ALA A 39 6.76 3.94 -2.59
N ALA A 40 7.54 5.00 -2.58
CA ALA A 40 8.69 5.17 -1.68
C ALA A 40 8.43 6.22 -0.59
N ALA A 41 7.22 6.72 -0.51
CA ALA A 41 6.76 7.72 0.46
C ALA A 41 5.25 7.62 0.59
N ALA A 42 4.64 8.46 1.41
CA ALA A 42 3.19 8.54 1.51
C ALA A 42 2.61 9.04 0.19
N GLN A 43 1.94 8.16 -0.53
CA GLN A 43 1.36 8.42 -1.87
C GLN A 43 0.02 7.72 -2.01
N ASP A 44 -0.76 8.17 -2.99
CA ASP A 44 -2.05 7.58 -3.32
C ASP A 44 -1.82 6.33 -4.17
N CYS A 45 -1.84 5.17 -3.53
CA CYS A 45 -1.57 3.89 -4.18
C CYS A 45 -2.84 3.26 -4.75
N ILE A 46 -2.68 2.51 -5.85
CA ILE A 46 -3.78 1.79 -6.49
C ILE A 46 -3.85 0.32 -6.08
N GLY A 47 -2.78 -0.23 -5.54
CA GLY A 47 -2.74 -1.64 -5.15
C GLY A 47 -1.36 -2.10 -4.71
N ILE A 48 -1.22 -3.41 -4.63
CA ILE A 48 0.01 -4.09 -4.22
C ILE A 48 0.51 -4.97 -5.37
N ALA A 49 1.79 -4.84 -5.72
CA ALA A 49 2.40 -5.70 -6.72
C ALA A 49 2.45 -7.15 -6.21
N VAL A 50 1.90 -8.07 -6.98
CA VAL A 50 1.92 -9.51 -6.67
C VAL A 50 2.96 -10.26 -7.50
N GLY A 51 3.79 -9.56 -8.23
CA GLY A 51 4.92 -10.10 -8.97
C GLY A 51 6.00 -9.05 -9.15
N GLY A 52 7.27 -9.46 -9.13
CA GLY A 52 8.40 -8.60 -9.40
C GLY A 52 8.66 -8.48 -10.90
N VAL A 53 8.90 -7.27 -11.39
CA VAL A 53 9.14 -7.00 -12.81
C VAL A 53 10.23 -5.94 -12.99
N ALA A 54 10.84 -5.93 -14.16
CA ALA A 54 11.75 -4.87 -14.59
C ALA A 54 10.97 -3.70 -15.22
N SER A 55 11.63 -2.57 -15.36
CA SER A 55 11.07 -1.41 -16.07
C SER A 55 10.62 -1.79 -17.49
N GLY A 56 9.43 -1.37 -17.87
CA GLY A 56 8.82 -1.65 -19.17
C GLY A 56 8.04 -2.95 -19.25
N GLU A 57 8.13 -3.83 -18.26
CA GLU A 57 7.36 -5.07 -18.21
C GLU A 57 5.97 -4.86 -17.61
N GLN A 58 5.07 -5.80 -17.87
CA GLN A 58 3.73 -5.79 -17.28
C GLN A 58 3.79 -6.27 -15.84
N CYS A 59 3.33 -5.44 -14.92
CA CYS A 59 3.30 -5.75 -13.49
C CYS A 59 1.89 -6.20 -13.09
N PRO A 60 1.74 -7.39 -12.49
CA PRO A 60 0.45 -7.79 -11.92
C PRO A 60 0.24 -7.04 -10.60
N VAL A 61 -0.87 -6.32 -10.49
CA VAL A 61 -1.22 -5.50 -9.32
C VAL A 61 -2.55 -5.98 -8.77
N LEU A 62 -2.55 -6.39 -7.50
CA LEU A 62 -3.78 -6.71 -6.79
C LEU A 62 -4.46 -5.41 -6.37
N VAL A 63 -5.64 -5.16 -6.94
CA VAL A 63 -6.40 -3.92 -6.70
C VAL A 63 -7.59 -4.14 -5.77
N SER A 64 -7.98 -5.38 -5.54
CA SER A 64 -9.05 -5.75 -4.60
C SER A 64 -8.78 -7.14 -4.04
N GLY A 65 -9.02 -7.34 -2.75
CA GLY A 65 -8.80 -8.61 -2.08
C GLY A 65 -7.78 -8.52 -0.96
N ARG A 66 -7.40 -9.68 -0.42
CA ARG A 66 -6.39 -9.77 0.64
C ARG A 66 -5.00 -10.01 0.05
N VAL A 67 -4.01 -9.39 0.65
CA VAL A 67 -2.62 -9.57 0.23
C VAL A 67 -1.68 -9.39 1.42
N LYS A 68 -0.59 -10.13 1.44
CA LYS A 68 0.45 -10.02 2.48
C LYS A 68 1.39 -8.87 2.15
N VAL A 69 1.58 -7.97 3.10
CA VAL A 69 2.46 -6.80 2.97
C VAL A 69 3.39 -6.68 4.18
N LYS A 70 4.38 -5.81 4.09
CA LYS A 70 5.33 -5.55 5.15
C LYS A 70 4.94 -4.31 5.94
N ALA A 71 4.93 -4.40 7.26
CA ALA A 71 4.67 -3.28 8.17
C ALA A 71 5.92 -2.44 8.41
N GLY A 72 5.77 -1.14 8.52
CA GLY A 72 6.84 -0.23 8.94
C GLY A 72 6.94 -0.07 10.45
N GLY A 73 6.05 -0.68 11.21
CA GLY A 73 5.99 -0.61 12.66
C GLY A 73 4.73 -1.26 13.20
N ALA A 74 4.33 -0.88 14.41
CA ALA A 74 3.13 -1.41 15.04
C ALA A 74 1.86 -0.97 14.29
N ILE A 75 1.00 -1.93 13.98
CA ILE A 75 -0.30 -1.71 13.34
C ILE A 75 -1.34 -2.52 14.10
N THR A 76 -2.48 -1.92 14.37
CA THR A 76 -3.61 -2.59 15.03
C THR A 76 -4.59 -3.10 13.97
N ARG A 77 -5.02 -4.36 14.07
CA ARG A 77 -6.03 -4.92 13.17
C ARG A 77 -7.29 -4.06 13.15
N GLY A 78 -7.92 -3.96 12.01
CA GLY A 78 -9.10 -3.15 11.79
C GLY A 78 -8.83 -1.70 11.44
N LYS A 79 -7.58 -1.23 11.55
CA LYS A 79 -7.21 0.13 11.21
C LYS A 79 -6.83 0.26 9.73
N ALA A 80 -7.05 1.45 9.18
CA ALA A 80 -6.60 1.78 7.83
C ALA A 80 -5.08 1.85 7.76
N VAL A 81 -4.51 1.46 6.63
CA VAL A 81 -3.07 1.52 6.38
C VAL A 81 -2.77 2.30 5.12
N TYR A 82 -1.55 2.82 5.03
CA TYR A 82 -1.06 3.56 3.86
C TYR A 82 0.39 3.22 3.58
N ALA A 83 0.84 3.47 2.34
CA ALA A 83 2.25 3.32 1.98
C ALA A 83 3.07 4.39 2.71
N ALA A 84 4.11 3.98 3.42
CA ALA A 84 4.73 4.84 4.42
C ALA A 84 6.13 5.35 4.10
N ASP A 85 7.00 4.51 3.53
CA ASP A 85 8.43 4.86 3.47
C ASP A 85 9.15 4.27 2.27
N SER A 86 10.45 4.60 2.17
CA SER A 86 11.32 4.14 1.08
C SER A 86 11.61 2.64 1.11
N SER A 87 11.29 1.95 2.20
CA SER A 87 11.40 0.49 2.29
C SER A 87 10.15 -0.24 1.82
N LYS A 88 9.20 0.46 1.19
CA LYS A 88 7.94 -0.06 0.63
C LYS A 88 7.10 -0.77 1.68
N ARG A 89 6.99 -0.17 2.85
CA ARG A 89 6.22 -0.70 3.98
C ARG A 89 4.96 0.11 4.19
N VAL A 90 3.99 -0.51 4.86
CA VAL A 90 2.75 0.19 5.24
C VAL A 90 2.77 0.53 6.71
N LEU A 91 2.09 1.62 7.07
CA LEU A 91 1.86 2.04 8.46
C LEU A 91 0.38 2.29 8.69
N GLN A 92 0.00 2.31 9.96
CA GLN A 92 -1.35 2.65 10.36
C GLN A 92 -1.62 4.12 10.06
N LEU A 93 -2.72 4.37 9.35
CA LEU A 93 -3.21 5.72 9.11
C LEU A 93 -3.92 6.18 10.38
N THR A 94 -3.41 7.25 10.99
CA THR A 94 -4.01 7.82 12.20
C THR A 94 -4.96 8.97 11.85
N ASP A 95 -5.99 9.14 12.66
CA ASP A 95 -6.89 10.27 12.52
C ASP A 95 -6.13 11.57 12.71
N GLN A 96 -6.39 12.52 11.84
CA GLN A 96 -5.78 13.83 11.93
C GLN A 96 -6.65 14.72 12.82
N ALA A 97 -6.07 15.19 13.92
CA ALA A 97 -6.75 16.17 14.76
C ALA A 97 -6.79 17.52 14.03
N VAL A 98 -7.99 18.07 13.87
CA VAL A 98 -8.19 19.39 13.30
C VAL A 98 -8.33 20.38 14.42
N ASN A 99 -7.38 21.31 14.55
CA ASN A 99 -7.45 22.40 15.52
C ASN A 99 -7.86 23.67 14.79
N GLU A 100 -9.10 24.10 14.98
CA GLU A 100 -9.65 25.29 14.34
C GLU A 100 -9.23 26.61 15.02
N ALA A 101 -8.46 26.57 16.09
CA ALA A 101 -8.06 27.77 16.83
C ALA A 101 -7.05 28.61 16.03
N GLY A 102 -7.55 29.44 15.12
CA GLY A 102 -6.79 30.47 14.44
C GLY A 102 -6.16 30.10 13.10
N SER A 103 -6.30 28.87 12.65
CA SER A 103 -5.81 28.46 11.32
C SER A 103 -6.98 28.20 10.37
N GLY A 104 -7.01 28.91 9.27
CA GLY A 104 -8.05 28.77 8.24
C GLY A 104 -7.86 27.59 7.28
N SER A 105 -6.83 26.77 7.42
CA SER A 105 -6.58 25.67 6.50
C SER A 105 -5.96 24.46 7.18
N TYR A 106 -6.40 23.28 6.75
CA TYR A 106 -5.86 21.99 7.14
C TYR A 106 -5.96 21.03 5.96
N THR A 107 -5.13 19.98 5.97
CA THR A 107 -5.12 18.99 4.89
C THR A 107 -5.52 17.64 5.44
N VAL A 108 -6.46 16.97 4.78
CA VAL A 108 -6.89 15.61 5.07
C VAL A 108 -6.55 14.72 3.88
N TYR A 109 -5.81 13.64 4.14
CA TYR A 109 -5.30 12.75 3.09
C TYR A 109 -6.18 11.50 2.94
N TYR A 110 -7.37 11.64 2.40
CA TYR A 110 -8.32 10.53 2.23
C TYR A 110 -7.82 9.45 1.29
N ASN A 111 -7.14 9.83 0.21
CA ASN A 111 -6.78 8.92 -0.87
C ASN A 111 -5.53 8.09 -0.57
N ARG A 112 -4.83 8.40 0.52
CA ARG A 112 -3.62 7.65 0.89
C ARG A 112 -3.90 6.31 1.52
N ARG A 113 -5.10 6.07 1.98
CA ARG A 113 -5.50 4.78 2.48
C ARG A 113 -5.41 3.75 1.36
N ILE A 114 -4.63 2.68 1.60
CA ILE A 114 -4.50 1.59 0.64
C ILE A 114 -5.40 0.40 1.02
N GLY A 115 -5.70 0.23 2.28
CA GLY A 115 -6.54 -0.87 2.74
C GLY A 115 -6.74 -0.87 4.24
N THR A 116 -7.23 -1.98 4.76
CA THR A 116 -7.49 -2.20 6.18
C THR A 116 -6.61 -3.35 6.68
N ALA A 117 -5.95 -3.17 7.81
CA ALA A 117 -5.15 -4.22 8.44
C ALA A 117 -6.07 -5.34 8.95
N LEU A 118 -5.77 -6.57 8.58
CA LEU A 118 -6.49 -7.76 9.05
C LEU A 118 -5.80 -8.40 10.24
N GLU A 119 -4.55 -8.06 10.47
CA GLU A 119 -3.71 -8.61 11.53
C GLU A 119 -3.00 -7.50 12.28
N THR A 120 -2.62 -7.75 13.52
CA THR A 120 -1.84 -6.82 14.34
C THR A 120 -0.36 -7.11 14.17
N THR A 121 0.46 -6.07 14.04
CA THR A 121 1.92 -6.17 14.05
C THR A 121 2.49 -5.37 15.22
N SER A 122 3.69 -5.74 15.68
CA SER A 122 4.35 -5.08 16.80
C SER A 122 5.67 -4.39 16.44
N ALA A 123 6.28 -4.77 15.32
CA ALA A 123 7.60 -4.29 14.93
C ALA A 123 7.70 -4.02 13.43
N ALA A 124 8.70 -3.24 13.05
CA ALA A 124 9.04 -3.03 11.65
C ALA A 124 9.42 -4.36 10.98
N ASP A 125 9.08 -4.47 9.70
CA ASP A 125 9.31 -5.63 8.85
C ASP A 125 8.44 -6.87 9.17
N ASP A 126 7.53 -6.78 10.14
CA ASP A 126 6.49 -7.80 10.34
C ASP A 126 5.59 -7.88 9.11
N LEU A 127 5.17 -9.08 8.76
CA LEU A 127 4.22 -9.29 7.66
C LEU A 127 2.80 -9.36 8.20
N LEU A 128 1.85 -8.80 7.44
CA LEU A 128 0.44 -8.86 7.78
C LEU A 128 -0.41 -8.92 6.51
N PHE A 129 -1.59 -9.52 6.63
CA PHE A 129 -2.60 -9.39 5.60
C PHE A 129 -3.31 -8.05 5.71
N ILE A 130 -3.55 -7.42 4.57
CA ILE A 130 -4.44 -6.27 4.46
C ILE A 130 -5.54 -6.58 3.44
N GLN A 131 -6.66 -5.91 3.60
CA GLN A 131 -7.80 -5.96 2.68
C GLN A 131 -7.85 -4.66 1.89
N LEU A 132 -7.72 -4.77 0.57
CA LEU A 132 -7.92 -3.64 -0.33
C LEU A 132 -9.38 -3.49 -0.72
#